data_bf1a23f888fb9dc0739f3d4271b847e7
#
_entry.id   bf1a23f888fb9dc0739f3d4271b847e7
#
_cell.length_a   1.000
_cell.length_b   1.000
_cell.length_c   1.000
_cell.angle_alpha   90.00
_cell.angle_beta   90.00
_cell.angle_gamma   90.00
#
_symmetry.space_group_name_H-M   'P 1'
#
loop_
_entity.id
_entity.type
_entity.pdbx_description
1 polymer ?
#
loop_
_entity_poly.entity_id
_entity_poly.type
_entity_poly.pdbx_seq_one_letter_code
_entity_poly.pdbx_strand_id
1 'polypeptide(L)'
;SVYLDPTVKPSVHSSLMSNIRAFFMEIQNRFSLKVISKMLETISGNKIKNLDLSECQGLTINERIADKGGEEGFRPNAVQHNVPAWTLFAIFFIVISLAGSIIKEREDGSFNRLMTMPCSYTHYLSSKIIIYLIVCILQFLGVLAMGIWIFPLIGMEAFIIDGFFINLLLVIICAACAAICFGISISAIATSQQQASIFGAISVVILAAIGGIWVPTFVMPDFLKFISNISPMNWAIDASYSIILRKSTVIEVLPDCIYLLTFALVCFFVAIFYKKYKR
;
A
#
# COMPACT_ATOMS: atom_id res chain seq x y z
N SER A 1 -20.36 -1.05 19.77
CA SER A 1 -19.98 -0.54 18.43
C SER A 1 -18.55 -0.97 18.13
N VAL A 2 -18.31 -1.52 16.96
CA VAL A 2 -16.98 -1.89 16.47
C VAL A 2 -16.55 -0.83 15.45
N TYR A 3 -15.41 -0.19 15.69
CA TYR A 3 -14.82 0.79 14.78
C TYR A 3 -13.71 0.13 14.00
N LEU A 4 -13.76 0.21 12.68
CA LEU A 4 -12.78 -0.37 11.75
C LEU A 4 -12.14 0.73 10.92
N ASP A 5 -10.82 0.62 10.75
CA ASP A 5 -10.07 1.52 9.87
C ASP A 5 -10.42 1.19 8.41
N PRO A 6 -10.72 2.18 7.56
CA PRO A 6 -11.05 1.98 6.14
C PRO A 6 -9.92 1.35 5.32
N THR A 7 -8.67 1.34 5.83
CA THR A 7 -7.53 0.70 5.17
C THR A 7 -7.53 -0.83 5.27
N VAL A 8 -8.40 -1.42 6.09
CA VAL A 8 -8.49 -2.88 6.26
C VAL A 8 -9.03 -3.54 4.99
N LYS A 9 -8.28 -4.50 4.44
CA LYS A 9 -8.71 -5.24 3.23
C LYS A 9 -10.06 -5.93 3.44
N PRO A 10 -10.97 -5.93 2.44
CA PRO A 10 -12.31 -6.51 2.56
C PRO A 10 -12.32 -7.98 3.00
N SER A 11 -11.33 -8.78 2.58
CA SER A 11 -11.18 -10.18 2.98
C SER A 11 -10.86 -10.35 4.46
N VAL A 12 -10.04 -9.46 5.02
CA VAL A 12 -9.70 -9.45 6.45
C VAL A 12 -10.87 -8.92 7.26
N HIS A 13 -11.55 -7.88 6.76
CA HIS A 13 -12.76 -7.35 7.35
C HIS A 13 -13.85 -8.43 7.50
N SER A 14 -14.16 -9.15 6.41
CA SER A 14 -15.17 -10.22 6.44
C SER A 14 -14.79 -11.36 7.39
N SER A 15 -13.52 -11.77 7.41
CA SER A 15 -13.02 -12.80 8.32
C SER A 15 -13.06 -12.35 9.79
N LEU A 16 -12.67 -11.12 10.08
CA LEU A 16 -12.72 -10.56 11.42
C LEU A 16 -14.15 -10.44 11.92
N MET A 17 -15.06 -9.93 11.08
CA MET A 17 -16.48 -9.79 11.44
C MET A 17 -17.16 -11.15 11.60
N SER A 18 -16.82 -12.16 10.80
CA SER A 18 -17.36 -13.51 11.00
C SER A 18 -16.90 -14.13 12.30
N ASN A 19 -15.64 -13.95 12.69
CA ASN A 19 -15.10 -14.44 13.96
C ASN A 19 -15.72 -13.70 15.16
N ILE A 20 -15.88 -12.38 15.07
CA ILE A 20 -16.55 -11.58 16.10
C ILE A 20 -18.02 -12.04 16.25
N ARG A 21 -18.75 -12.22 15.14
CA ARG A 21 -20.13 -12.73 15.18
C ARG A 21 -20.21 -14.12 15.79
N ALA A 22 -19.31 -15.03 15.41
CA ALA A 22 -19.25 -16.39 15.96
C ALA A 22 -19.01 -16.35 17.49
N PHE A 23 -18.08 -15.51 17.96
CA PHE A 23 -17.79 -15.32 19.38
C PHE A 23 -18.99 -14.77 20.14
N PHE A 24 -19.68 -13.75 19.60
CA PHE A 24 -20.87 -13.22 20.22
C PHE A 24 -22.03 -14.21 20.23
N MET A 25 -22.21 -15.00 19.15
CA MET A 25 -23.20 -16.09 19.13
C MET A 25 -22.90 -17.16 20.17
N GLU A 26 -21.64 -17.51 20.40
CA GLU A 26 -21.25 -18.45 21.43
C GLU A 26 -21.56 -17.92 22.83
N ILE A 27 -21.27 -16.65 23.10
CA ILE A 27 -21.63 -15.98 24.37
C ILE A 27 -23.15 -15.96 24.53
N GLN A 28 -23.89 -15.59 23.51
CA GLN A 28 -25.36 -15.56 23.54
C GLN A 28 -25.96 -16.94 23.80
N ASN A 29 -25.45 -17.99 23.15
CA ASN A 29 -25.86 -19.36 23.40
C ASN A 29 -25.57 -19.81 24.82
N ARG A 30 -24.38 -19.51 25.35
CA ARG A 30 -24.04 -19.83 26.76
C ARG A 30 -24.92 -19.07 27.78
N PHE A 31 -25.27 -17.82 27.43
CA PHE A 31 -26.17 -17.02 28.28
C PHE A 31 -27.62 -17.57 28.24
N SER A 32 -28.12 -17.90 27.02
CA SER A 32 -29.43 -18.52 26.82
C SER A 32 -29.54 -19.86 27.53
N LEU A 33 -28.50 -20.71 27.48
CA LEU A 33 -28.46 -21.98 28.19
C LEU A 33 -28.47 -21.79 29.72
N LYS A 34 -27.74 -20.78 30.23
CA LYS A 34 -27.79 -20.43 31.67
C LYS A 34 -29.17 -19.93 32.10
N VAL A 35 -29.83 -19.13 31.29
CA VAL A 35 -31.18 -18.64 31.56
C VAL A 35 -32.18 -19.80 31.52
N ILE A 36 -32.08 -20.68 30.51
CA ILE A 36 -32.94 -21.87 30.40
C ILE A 36 -32.71 -22.84 31.57
N SER A 37 -31.45 -23.10 31.98
CA SER A 37 -31.17 -23.97 33.13
C SER A 37 -31.74 -23.39 34.42
N LYS A 38 -31.61 -22.06 34.63
CA LYS A 38 -32.18 -21.37 35.78
C LYS A 38 -33.71 -21.34 35.79
N MET A 39 -34.33 -21.28 34.56
CA MET A 39 -35.78 -21.43 34.39
C MET A 39 -36.23 -22.85 34.71
N LEU A 40 -35.51 -23.89 34.28
CA LEU A 40 -35.82 -25.29 34.60
C LEU A 40 -35.70 -25.57 36.08
N GLU A 41 -34.71 -25.00 36.78
CA GLU A 41 -34.61 -25.07 38.24
C GLU A 41 -35.81 -24.40 38.95
N THR A 42 -36.30 -23.27 38.38
CA THR A 42 -37.45 -22.53 38.95
C THR A 42 -38.77 -23.24 38.63
N ILE A 43 -38.88 -23.95 37.52
CA ILE A 43 -40.08 -24.72 37.13
C ILE A 43 -40.20 -26.03 37.95
N SER A 44 -39.10 -26.60 38.41
CA SER A 44 -39.09 -27.77 39.32
C SER A 44 -39.61 -27.44 40.72
N GLY A 45 -39.78 -26.17 41.06
CA GLY A 45 -40.27 -25.69 42.35
C GLY A 45 -41.25 -24.53 42.23
N ASN A 46 -42.47 -24.81 41.76
CA ASN A 46 -43.67 -23.97 41.89
C ASN A 46 -43.79 -22.59 41.17
N LYS A 47 -44.86 -22.49 40.34
CA LYS A 47 -45.53 -21.32 39.76
C LYS A 47 -44.86 -20.60 38.57
N ILE A 48 -45.37 -20.93 37.39
CA ILE A 48 -45.28 -20.17 36.13
C ILE A 48 -45.96 -18.80 36.32
N LYS A 49 -45.18 -17.73 36.36
CA LYS A 49 -45.65 -16.39 36.12
C LYS A 49 -44.99 -15.92 34.84
N ASN A 50 -45.77 -15.46 33.87
CA ASN A 50 -45.41 -15.07 32.51
C ASN A 50 -44.01 -14.43 32.42
N LEU A 51 -43.04 -15.17 31.90
CA LEU A 51 -41.76 -14.63 31.53
C LEU A 51 -41.86 -14.12 30.08
N ASP A 52 -41.76 -12.83 29.94
CA ASP A 52 -41.75 -12.14 28.66
C ASP A 52 -40.38 -12.40 28.02
N LEU A 53 -40.36 -13.26 27.00
CA LEU A 53 -39.17 -13.60 26.19
C LEU A 53 -38.67 -12.45 25.31
N SER A 54 -39.36 -11.30 25.34
CA SER A 54 -39.00 -10.11 24.57
C SER A 54 -37.77 -9.37 25.11
N GLU A 55 -37.31 -9.64 26.33
CA GLU A 55 -36.08 -9.05 26.87
C GLU A 55 -34.78 -9.72 26.39
N CYS A 56 -34.85 -10.84 25.70
CA CYS A 56 -33.69 -11.43 25.03
C CYS A 56 -33.51 -10.81 23.65
N GLN A 57 -33.43 -9.47 23.54
CA GLN A 57 -33.00 -8.82 22.33
C GLN A 57 -31.56 -9.25 22.04
N GLY A 58 -31.38 -9.96 20.92
CA GLY A 58 -30.08 -10.42 20.47
C GLY A 58 -29.09 -9.26 20.39
N LEU A 59 -27.85 -9.52 20.78
CA LEU A 59 -26.75 -8.55 20.64
C LEU A 59 -26.66 -8.10 19.18
N THR A 60 -27.03 -6.86 18.93
CA THR A 60 -26.85 -6.24 17.61
C THR A 60 -25.44 -5.64 17.53
N ILE A 61 -24.64 -6.16 16.61
CA ILE A 61 -23.32 -5.61 16.33
C ILE A 61 -23.52 -4.43 15.37
N ASN A 62 -23.38 -3.21 15.87
CA ASN A 62 -23.35 -2.01 15.04
C ASN A 62 -21.91 -1.76 14.57
N GLU A 63 -21.69 -2.01 13.32
CA GLU A 63 -20.43 -1.73 12.62
C GLU A 63 -20.38 -0.25 12.27
N ARG A 64 -19.30 0.43 12.64
CA ARG A 64 -19.02 1.81 12.23
C ARG A 64 -17.60 1.88 11.70
N ILE A 65 -17.44 2.42 10.51
CA ILE A 65 -16.15 2.72 9.93
C ILE A 65 -15.63 4.00 10.62
N ALA A 66 -14.38 3.97 11.06
CA ALA A 66 -13.74 5.14 11.67
C ALA A 66 -13.38 6.13 10.56
N ASP A 67 -14.33 7.00 10.20
CA ASP A 67 -14.09 8.10 9.27
C ASP A 67 -14.14 9.44 10.00
N LYS A 68 -13.25 10.37 9.63
CA LYS A 68 -13.17 11.72 10.20
C LYS A 68 -14.36 12.62 9.80
N GLY A 69 -15.20 12.20 8.85
CA GLY A 69 -16.20 13.05 8.21
C GLY A 69 -17.67 12.85 8.62
N GLY A 70 -18.02 11.83 9.42
CA GLY A 70 -19.41 11.68 9.93
C GLY A 70 -20.51 11.39 8.89
N GLU A 71 -20.18 11.26 7.62
CA GLU A 71 -21.12 10.83 6.58
C GLU A 71 -21.18 9.31 6.51
N GLU A 72 -22.35 8.75 6.22
CA GLU A 72 -22.61 7.30 6.15
C GLU A 72 -21.56 6.60 5.30
N GLY A 73 -20.73 5.82 5.97
CA GLY A 73 -19.42 5.34 5.59
C GLY A 73 -19.26 4.85 4.15
N PHE A 74 -18.41 5.54 3.41
CA PHE A 74 -17.78 5.02 2.21
C PHE A 74 -17.13 3.67 2.56
N ARG A 75 -17.66 2.57 2.03
CA ARG A 75 -17.08 1.24 2.17
C ARG A 75 -16.05 1.05 1.06
N PRO A 76 -14.75 1.09 1.39
CA PRO A 76 -13.72 0.88 0.38
C PRO A 76 -13.92 -0.49 -0.27
N ASN A 77 -14.05 -0.50 -1.58
CA ASN A 77 -14.16 -1.76 -2.33
C ASN A 77 -12.78 -2.41 -2.55
N ALA A 78 -12.77 -3.65 -3.03
CA ALA A 78 -11.52 -4.37 -3.30
C ALA A 78 -10.64 -3.63 -4.33
N VAL A 79 -11.24 -2.90 -5.26
CA VAL A 79 -10.54 -2.12 -6.29
C VAL A 79 -9.83 -0.92 -5.66
N GLN A 80 -10.45 -0.23 -4.69
CA GLN A 80 -9.85 0.89 -3.97
C GLN A 80 -8.59 0.50 -3.19
N HIS A 81 -8.52 -0.74 -2.71
CA HIS A 81 -7.33 -1.27 -2.05
C HIS A 81 -6.25 -1.74 -3.03
N ASN A 82 -6.67 -2.47 -4.08
CA ASN A 82 -5.71 -3.15 -4.94
C ASN A 82 -5.06 -2.22 -5.96
N VAL A 83 -5.81 -1.27 -6.54
CA VAL A 83 -5.28 -0.37 -7.59
C VAL A 83 -4.04 0.40 -7.12
N PRO A 84 -4.03 1.11 -5.97
CA PRO A 84 -2.83 1.82 -5.52
C PRO A 84 -1.67 0.87 -5.20
N ALA A 85 -1.94 -0.28 -4.59
CA ALA A 85 -0.91 -1.26 -4.25
C ALA A 85 -0.19 -1.80 -5.49
N TRP A 86 -0.94 -2.25 -6.49
CA TRP A 86 -0.37 -2.74 -7.74
C TRP A 86 0.25 -1.64 -8.59
N THR A 87 -0.28 -0.41 -8.54
CA THR A 87 0.33 0.75 -9.20
C THR A 87 1.73 1.04 -8.64
N LEU A 88 1.86 1.10 -7.32
CA LEU A 88 3.16 1.33 -6.67
C LEU A 88 4.13 0.19 -6.94
N PHE A 89 3.68 -1.05 -6.89
CA PHE A 89 4.49 -2.21 -7.23
C PHE A 89 5.01 -2.11 -8.66
N ALA A 90 4.16 -1.78 -9.62
CA ALA A 90 4.53 -1.60 -11.02
C ALA A 90 5.52 -0.44 -11.22
N ILE A 91 5.32 0.70 -10.52
CA ILE A 91 6.26 1.83 -10.56
C ILE A 91 7.65 1.42 -10.06
N PHE A 92 7.74 0.65 -8.99
CA PHE A 92 9.04 0.19 -8.49
C PHE A 92 9.73 -0.80 -9.42
N PHE A 93 9.01 -1.53 -10.27
CA PHE A 93 9.62 -2.39 -11.30
C PHE A 93 10.42 -1.61 -12.37
N ILE A 94 10.23 -0.29 -12.47
CA ILE A 94 11.03 0.58 -13.33
C ILE A 94 12.54 0.49 -13.01
N VAL A 95 12.88 0.13 -11.78
CA VAL A 95 14.25 -0.10 -11.29
C VAL A 95 15.02 -1.05 -12.22
N ILE A 96 14.37 -2.13 -12.66
CA ILE A 96 14.97 -3.15 -13.52
C ILE A 96 15.33 -2.57 -14.89
N SER A 97 14.36 -1.88 -15.51
CA SER A 97 14.53 -1.27 -16.83
C SER A 97 15.57 -0.15 -16.80
N LEU A 98 15.50 0.73 -15.79
CA LEU A 98 16.43 1.84 -15.62
C LEU A 98 17.86 1.37 -15.38
N ALA A 99 18.05 0.47 -14.42
CA ALA A 99 19.38 -0.04 -14.08
C ALA A 99 20.01 -0.79 -15.27
N GLY A 100 19.22 -1.62 -15.93
CA GLY A 100 19.65 -2.32 -17.15
C GLY A 100 20.02 -1.37 -18.29
N SER A 101 19.23 -0.31 -18.52
CA SER A 101 19.52 0.70 -19.55
C SER A 101 20.85 1.43 -19.28
N ILE A 102 21.10 1.85 -18.04
CA ILE A 102 22.34 2.55 -17.68
C ILE A 102 23.57 1.65 -17.90
N ILE A 103 23.47 0.37 -17.54
CA ILE A 103 24.60 -0.56 -17.71
C ILE A 103 24.81 -0.88 -19.18
N LYS A 104 23.74 -1.13 -19.93
CA LYS A 104 23.82 -1.35 -21.38
C LYS A 104 24.53 -0.20 -22.10
N GLU A 105 24.21 1.04 -21.78
CA GLU A 105 24.88 2.21 -22.34
C GLU A 105 26.37 2.27 -22.00
N ARG A 106 26.79 1.70 -20.86
CA ARG A 106 28.21 1.55 -20.51
C ARG A 106 28.88 0.44 -21.30
N GLU A 107 28.23 -0.72 -21.43
CA GLU A 107 28.72 -1.87 -22.19
C GLU A 107 28.86 -1.55 -23.68
N ASP A 108 27.89 -0.86 -24.27
CA ASP A 108 27.90 -0.45 -25.68
C ASP A 108 28.86 0.71 -25.97
N GLY A 109 29.54 1.28 -24.97
CA GLY A 109 30.43 2.41 -25.08
C GLY A 109 29.74 3.76 -25.39
N SER A 110 28.42 3.80 -25.49
CA SER A 110 27.62 5.01 -25.70
C SER A 110 27.82 6.03 -24.57
N PHE A 111 27.91 5.54 -23.35
CA PHE A 111 28.21 6.35 -22.17
C PHE A 111 29.59 7.05 -22.30
N ASN A 112 30.63 6.35 -22.78
CA ASN A 112 31.97 6.93 -22.94
C ASN A 112 31.95 8.02 -23.99
N ARG A 113 31.25 7.81 -25.12
CA ARG A 113 31.06 8.85 -26.17
C ARG A 113 30.31 10.07 -25.62
N LEU A 114 29.30 9.88 -24.80
CA LEU A 114 28.57 10.98 -24.15
C LEU A 114 29.48 11.80 -23.22
N MET A 115 30.37 11.14 -22.48
CA MET A 115 31.30 11.78 -21.56
C MET A 115 32.46 12.52 -22.26
N THR A 116 32.68 12.36 -23.57
CA THR A 116 33.60 13.21 -24.34
C THR A 116 33.02 14.58 -24.70
N MET A 117 31.69 14.72 -24.59
CA MET A 117 31.02 16.01 -24.74
C MET A 117 31.11 16.80 -23.42
N PRO A 118 30.90 18.14 -23.43
CA PRO A 118 30.95 18.97 -22.22
C PRO A 118 29.71 18.74 -21.32
N CYS A 119 29.43 17.47 -20.98
CA CYS A 119 28.32 17.06 -20.13
C CYS A 119 28.82 16.46 -18.81
N SER A 120 28.28 16.91 -17.69
CA SER A 120 28.60 16.31 -16.40
C SER A 120 27.80 15.01 -16.19
N TYR A 121 28.33 14.14 -15.34
CA TYR A 121 27.63 12.92 -14.96
C TYR A 121 26.28 13.19 -14.28
N THR A 122 26.19 14.27 -13.53
CA THR A 122 24.94 14.69 -12.89
C THR A 122 23.87 15.06 -13.93
N HIS A 123 24.23 15.76 -15.01
CA HIS A 123 23.29 16.06 -16.11
C HIS A 123 22.79 14.78 -16.79
N TYR A 124 23.66 13.80 -16.98
CA TYR A 124 23.28 12.48 -17.52
C TYR A 124 22.26 11.79 -16.61
N LEU A 125 22.51 11.73 -15.30
CA LEU A 125 21.57 11.13 -14.35
C LEU A 125 20.26 11.90 -14.27
N SER A 126 20.30 13.22 -14.26
CA SER A 126 19.08 14.05 -14.24
C SER A 126 18.20 13.80 -15.47
N SER A 127 18.80 13.63 -16.66
CA SER A 127 18.03 13.31 -17.88
C SER A 127 17.32 11.95 -17.75
N LYS A 128 17.98 10.95 -17.15
CA LYS A 128 17.35 9.65 -16.88
C LYS A 128 16.20 9.79 -15.87
N ILE A 129 16.38 10.57 -14.81
CA ILE A 129 15.32 10.82 -13.82
C ILE A 129 14.10 11.41 -14.52
N ILE A 130 14.26 12.45 -15.34
CA ILE A 130 13.14 13.11 -16.00
C ILE A 130 12.40 12.15 -16.94
N ILE A 131 13.13 11.41 -17.79
CA ILE A 131 12.51 10.48 -18.74
C ILE A 131 11.74 9.38 -18.02
N TYR A 132 12.36 8.74 -17.03
CA TYR A 132 11.71 7.65 -16.29
C TYR A 132 10.59 8.14 -15.37
N LEU A 133 10.63 9.39 -14.89
CA LEU A 133 9.54 10.02 -14.19
C LEU A 133 8.30 10.17 -15.08
N ILE A 134 8.50 10.61 -16.34
CA ILE A 134 7.42 10.68 -17.33
C ILE A 134 6.82 9.29 -17.56
N VAL A 135 7.67 8.26 -17.70
CA VAL A 135 7.20 6.87 -17.86
C VAL A 135 6.37 6.41 -16.65
N CYS A 136 6.82 6.69 -15.42
CA CYS A 136 6.07 6.36 -14.21
C CYS A 136 4.71 7.06 -14.15
N ILE A 137 4.65 8.35 -14.56
CA ILE A 137 3.39 9.10 -14.59
C ILE A 137 2.45 8.50 -15.65
N LEU A 138 2.95 8.19 -16.85
CA LEU A 138 2.15 7.54 -17.89
C LEU A 138 1.65 6.15 -17.44
N GLN A 139 2.48 5.39 -16.76
CA GLN A 139 2.11 4.09 -16.19
C GLN A 139 1.01 4.24 -15.13
N PHE A 140 1.14 5.21 -14.23
CA PHE A 140 0.11 5.54 -13.25
C PHE A 140 -1.22 5.90 -13.93
N LEU A 141 -1.18 6.82 -14.89
CA LEU A 141 -2.37 7.22 -15.66
C LEU A 141 -3.01 6.04 -16.40
N GLY A 142 -2.19 5.13 -16.94
CA GLY A 142 -2.66 3.92 -17.60
C GLY A 142 -3.40 2.98 -16.64
N VAL A 143 -2.82 2.71 -15.45
CA VAL A 143 -3.49 1.87 -14.44
C VAL A 143 -4.76 2.54 -13.91
N LEU A 144 -4.72 3.85 -13.73
CA LEU A 144 -5.88 4.64 -13.34
C LEU A 144 -7.02 4.54 -14.38
N ALA A 145 -6.68 4.72 -15.65
CA ALA A 145 -7.64 4.58 -16.74
C ALA A 145 -8.26 3.18 -16.80
N MET A 146 -7.46 2.13 -16.54
CA MET A 146 -7.96 0.76 -16.41
C MET A 146 -8.95 0.63 -15.24
N GLY A 147 -8.63 1.19 -14.08
CA GLY A 147 -9.48 1.15 -12.89
C GLY A 147 -10.83 1.84 -13.09
N ILE A 148 -10.84 2.96 -13.82
CA ILE A 148 -12.04 3.77 -14.04
C ILE A 148 -12.91 3.22 -15.19
N TRP A 149 -12.30 2.78 -16.30
CA TRP A 149 -13.03 2.44 -17.51
C TRP A 149 -13.14 0.94 -17.77
N ILE A 150 -12.05 0.18 -17.57
CA ILE A 150 -12.01 -1.23 -17.95
C ILE A 150 -12.66 -2.11 -16.87
N PHE A 151 -12.43 -1.83 -15.59
CA PHE A 151 -12.98 -2.65 -14.51
C PHE A 151 -14.51 -2.69 -14.50
N PRO A 152 -15.24 -1.56 -14.68
CA PRO A 152 -16.70 -1.61 -14.79
C PRO A 152 -17.22 -2.43 -15.99
N LEU A 153 -16.47 -2.43 -17.12
CA LEU A 153 -16.85 -3.23 -18.30
C LEU A 153 -16.78 -4.74 -18.04
N ILE A 154 -15.93 -5.17 -17.09
CA ILE A 154 -15.77 -6.59 -16.72
C ILE A 154 -16.70 -6.97 -15.55
N GLY A 155 -17.54 -6.03 -15.07
CA GLY A 155 -18.45 -6.25 -13.94
C GLY A 155 -17.79 -6.07 -12.56
N MET A 156 -16.59 -5.47 -12.50
CA MET A 156 -15.96 -5.04 -11.26
C MET A 156 -16.38 -3.62 -10.90
N GLU A 157 -16.26 -3.27 -9.63
CA GLU A 157 -16.55 -1.90 -9.19
C GLU A 157 -15.51 -0.90 -9.75
N ALA A 158 -15.99 0.32 -10.10
CA ALA A 158 -15.12 1.36 -10.60
C ALA A 158 -14.17 1.89 -9.52
N PHE A 159 -12.97 2.29 -9.92
CA PHE A 159 -12.08 3.06 -9.07
C PHE A 159 -12.58 4.50 -8.98
N ILE A 160 -12.98 4.94 -7.79
CA ILE A 160 -13.55 6.27 -7.56
C ILE A 160 -12.45 7.23 -7.09
N ILE A 161 -12.34 8.37 -7.77
CA ILE A 161 -11.41 9.45 -7.42
C ILE A 161 -12.23 10.69 -7.05
N ASP A 162 -12.59 10.80 -5.78
CA ASP A 162 -13.38 11.92 -5.26
C ASP A 162 -12.50 13.17 -5.05
N GLY A 163 -12.07 13.84 -6.13
CA GLY A 163 -11.33 15.10 -6.04
C GLY A 163 -9.89 15.03 -5.55
N PHE A 164 -9.36 13.85 -5.22
CA PHE A 164 -8.02 13.66 -4.66
C PHE A 164 -6.93 13.37 -5.68
N PHE A 165 -7.20 13.52 -6.96
CA PHE A 165 -6.25 13.21 -8.04
C PHE A 165 -4.90 13.91 -7.88
N ILE A 166 -4.90 15.21 -7.54
CA ILE A 166 -3.67 16.00 -7.41
C ILE A 166 -2.84 15.50 -6.21
N ASN A 167 -3.48 15.17 -5.10
CA ASN A 167 -2.81 14.67 -3.90
C ASN A 167 -2.17 13.29 -4.18
N LEU A 168 -2.91 12.41 -4.85
CA LEU A 168 -2.42 11.10 -5.24
C LEU A 168 -1.27 11.20 -6.24
N LEU A 169 -1.37 12.10 -7.23
CA LEU A 169 -0.31 12.38 -8.19
C LEU A 169 0.99 12.84 -7.48
N LEU A 170 0.87 13.67 -6.45
CA LEU A 170 2.03 14.10 -5.66
C LEU A 170 2.75 12.91 -5.01
N VAL A 171 2.01 12.02 -4.35
CA VAL A 171 2.57 10.81 -3.73
C VAL A 171 3.22 9.90 -4.77
N ILE A 172 2.58 9.73 -5.92
CA ILE A 172 3.12 8.93 -7.04
C ILE A 172 4.42 9.52 -7.57
N ILE A 173 4.53 10.84 -7.69
CA ILE A 173 5.77 11.51 -8.10
C ILE A 173 6.88 11.26 -7.07
N CYS A 174 6.61 11.39 -5.78
CA CYS A 174 7.58 11.11 -4.73
C CYS A 174 8.03 9.63 -4.73
N ALA A 175 7.09 8.70 -4.88
CA ALA A 175 7.38 7.27 -4.99
C ALA A 175 8.19 6.93 -6.25
N ALA A 176 7.86 7.56 -7.39
CA ALA A 176 8.60 7.39 -8.64
C ALA A 176 10.05 7.92 -8.50
N CYS A 177 10.25 9.08 -7.87
CA CYS A 177 11.59 9.60 -7.58
C CYS A 177 12.39 8.61 -6.71
N ALA A 178 11.77 8.04 -5.67
CA ALA A 178 12.40 7.03 -4.83
C ALA A 178 12.81 5.78 -5.62
N ALA A 179 11.90 5.23 -6.45
CA ALA A 179 12.17 4.07 -7.29
C ALA A 179 13.28 4.34 -8.33
N ILE A 180 13.23 5.48 -8.99
CA ILE A 180 14.22 5.87 -10.00
C ILE A 180 15.62 6.01 -9.37
N CYS A 181 15.73 6.75 -8.26
CA CYS A 181 17.02 6.92 -7.58
C CYS A 181 17.55 5.59 -7.03
N PHE A 182 16.69 4.69 -6.57
CA PHE A 182 17.05 3.34 -6.19
C PHE A 182 17.61 2.54 -7.38
N GLY A 183 16.96 2.61 -8.56
CA GLY A 183 17.46 2.01 -9.79
C GLY A 183 18.83 2.53 -10.22
N ILE A 184 19.06 3.84 -10.08
CA ILE A 184 20.36 4.46 -10.33
C ILE A 184 21.43 3.90 -9.38
N SER A 185 21.11 3.71 -8.09
CA SER A 185 22.01 3.10 -7.11
C SER A 185 22.38 1.68 -7.49
N ILE A 186 21.42 0.86 -7.88
CA ILE A 186 21.66 -0.52 -8.35
C ILE A 186 22.57 -0.50 -9.58
N SER A 187 22.34 0.41 -10.53
CA SER A 187 23.19 0.54 -11.72
C SER A 187 24.63 0.95 -11.41
N ALA A 188 24.86 1.60 -10.27
CA ALA A 188 26.21 1.96 -9.83
C ALA A 188 26.98 0.75 -9.29
N ILE A 189 26.29 -0.14 -8.59
CA ILE A 189 26.87 -1.32 -7.93
C ILE A 189 27.03 -2.49 -8.90
N ALA A 190 26.04 -2.75 -9.75
CA ALA A 190 26.03 -3.86 -10.68
C ALA A 190 27.08 -3.71 -11.78
N THR A 191 27.65 -4.83 -12.21
CA THR A 191 28.71 -4.88 -13.24
C THR A 191 28.20 -5.32 -14.60
N SER A 192 27.05 -6.01 -14.67
CA SER A 192 26.41 -6.45 -15.92
C SER A 192 24.92 -6.17 -15.91
N GLN A 193 24.32 -6.07 -17.11
CA GLN A 193 22.89 -5.87 -17.28
C GLN A 193 22.07 -6.97 -16.59
N GLN A 194 22.51 -8.22 -16.69
CA GLN A 194 21.85 -9.35 -16.07
C GLN A 194 21.90 -9.24 -14.52
N GLN A 195 23.03 -8.87 -13.97
CA GLN A 195 23.19 -8.67 -12.54
C GLN A 195 22.28 -7.54 -12.03
N ALA A 196 22.21 -6.42 -12.76
CA ALA A 196 21.32 -5.31 -12.40
C ALA A 196 19.84 -5.71 -12.40
N SER A 197 19.43 -6.49 -13.41
CA SER A 197 18.05 -6.98 -13.51
C SER A 197 17.69 -7.91 -12.36
N ILE A 198 18.58 -8.85 -11.99
CA ILE A 198 18.36 -9.78 -10.88
C ILE A 198 18.32 -9.02 -9.55
N PHE A 199 19.29 -8.15 -9.28
CA PHE A 199 19.32 -7.34 -8.05
C PHE A 199 18.10 -6.43 -7.96
N GLY A 200 17.73 -5.77 -9.07
CA GLY A 200 16.54 -4.95 -9.15
C GLY A 200 15.28 -5.74 -8.82
N ALA A 201 15.06 -6.87 -9.50
CA ALA A 201 13.88 -7.71 -9.29
C ALA A 201 13.76 -8.21 -7.86
N ILE A 202 14.83 -8.82 -7.31
CA ILE A 202 14.82 -9.35 -5.95
C ILE A 202 14.59 -8.23 -4.94
N SER A 203 15.26 -7.09 -5.09
CA SER A 203 15.09 -5.97 -4.17
C SER A 203 13.66 -5.42 -4.18
N VAL A 204 13.05 -5.26 -5.36
CA VAL A 204 11.67 -4.77 -5.49
C VAL A 204 10.67 -5.75 -4.87
N VAL A 205 10.85 -7.06 -5.10
CA VAL A 205 9.99 -8.10 -4.51
C VAL A 205 10.10 -8.11 -2.97
N ILE A 206 11.32 -8.01 -2.44
CA ILE A 206 11.53 -7.92 -0.98
C ILE A 206 10.89 -6.65 -0.42
N LEU A 207 11.11 -5.50 -1.06
CA LEU A 207 10.50 -4.23 -0.64
C LEU A 207 8.98 -4.29 -0.67
N ALA A 208 8.38 -4.97 -1.66
CA ALA A 208 6.93 -5.15 -1.76
C ALA A 208 6.37 -6.08 -0.67
N ALA A 209 7.07 -7.17 -0.38
CA ALA A 209 6.67 -8.11 0.66
C ALA A 209 6.71 -7.45 2.05
N ILE A 210 7.79 -6.71 2.34
CA ILE A 210 7.97 -5.99 3.61
C ILE A 210 7.10 -4.74 3.65
N GLY A 211 6.93 -4.04 2.52
CA GLY A 211 6.23 -2.76 2.42
C GLY A 211 4.70 -2.83 2.54
N GLY A 212 4.11 -4.00 2.79
CA GLY A 212 2.67 -4.10 3.04
C GLY A 212 1.80 -4.27 1.80
N ILE A 213 2.39 -4.37 0.59
CA ILE A 213 1.63 -4.54 -0.66
C ILE A 213 0.92 -5.89 -0.69
N TRP A 214 1.61 -6.97 -0.33
CA TRP A 214 1.05 -8.32 -0.35
C TRP A 214 0.46 -8.73 0.98
N VAL A 215 1.17 -8.44 2.07
CA VAL A 215 0.72 -8.73 3.43
C VAL A 215 0.50 -7.41 4.15
N PRO A 216 -0.73 -7.09 4.57
CA PRO A 216 -1.00 -5.86 5.30
C PRO A 216 -0.17 -5.76 6.58
N THR A 217 0.35 -4.57 6.87
CA THR A 217 1.25 -4.31 8.01
C THR A 217 0.63 -4.66 9.36
N PHE A 218 -0.70 -4.56 9.50
CA PHE A 218 -1.39 -4.89 10.76
C PHE A 218 -1.44 -6.40 11.07
N VAL A 219 -1.21 -7.28 10.07
CA VAL A 219 -1.15 -8.74 10.27
C VAL A 219 0.28 -9.20 10.53
N MET A 220 1.26 -8.32 10.29
CA MET A 220 2.67 -8.67 10.45
C MET A 220 3.07 -8.80 11.93
N PRO A 221 3.96 -9.76 12.28
CA PRO A 221 4.61 -9.78 13.59
C PRO A 221 5.37 -8.47 13.87
N ASP A 222 5.53 -8.11 15.14
CA ASP A 222 6.13 -6.81 15.54
C ASP A 222 7.53 -6.59 14.96
N PHE A 223 8.34 -7.63 14.81
CA PHE A 223 9.64 -7.57 14.16
C PHE A 223 9.54 -7.13 12.68
N LEU A 224 8.60 -7.72 11.91
CA LEU A 224 8.39 -7.35 10.51
C LEU A 224 7.76 -5.96 10.38
N LYS A 225 6.92 -5.56 11.32
CA LYS A 225 6.37 -4.21 11.39
C LYS A 225 7.45 -3.14 11.52
N PHE A 226 8.45 -3.39 12.40
CA PHE A 226 9.58 -2.48 12.52
C PHE A 226 10.36 -2.32 11.21
N ILE A 227 10.62 -3.43 10.51
CA ILE A 227 11.31 -3.41 9.22
C ILE A 227 10.45 -2.75 8.14
N SER A 228 9.14 -3.00 8.15
CA SER A 228 8.18 -2.38 7.22
C SER A 228 8.23 -0.85 7.30
N ASN A 229 8.31 -0.29 8.50
CA ASN A 229 8.37 1.17 8.70
C ASN A 229 9.61 1.85 8.08
N ILE A 230 10.62 1.08 7.70
CA ILE A 230 11.84 1.59 7.02
C ILE A 230 11.70 1.47 5.49
N SER A 231 10.71 0.71 5.00
CA SER A 231 10.54 0.44 3.58
C SER A 231 9.93 1.64 2.84
N PRO A 232 10.55 2.12 1.74
CA PRO A 232 9.97 3.19 0.93
C PRO A 232 8.61 2.81 0.31
N MET A 233 8.37 1.52 0.07
CA MET A 233 7.07 1.05 -0.41
C MET A 233 5.99 1.17 0.66
N ASN A 234 6.34 1.00 1.94
CA ASN A 234 5.38 1.18 3.03
C ASN A 234 4.92 2.63 3.11
N TRP A 235 5.83 3.60 3.07
CA TRP A 235 5.47 5.02 3.07
C TRP A 235 4.61 5.40 1.88
N ALA A 236 4.94 4.87 0.69
CA ALA A 236 4.17 5.15 -0.52
C ALA A 236 2.75 4.58 -0.46
N ILE A 237 2.56 3.37 0.08
CA ILE A 237 1.25 2.75 0.16
C ILE A 237 0.41 3.36 1.28
N ASP A 238 0.99 3.68 2.44
CA ASP A 238 0.30 4.35 3.55
C ASP A 238 -0.17 5.74 3.13
N ALA A 239 0.67 6.52 2.45
CA ALA A 239 0.30 7.81 1.88
C ALA A 239 -0.86 7.67 0.87
N SER A 240 -0.79 6.68 -0.03
CA SER A 240 -1.85 6.44 -1.02
C SER A 240 -3.17 6.03 -0.36
N TYR A 241 -3.14 5.14 0.63
CA TYR A 241 -4.33 4.73 1.37
C TYR A 241 -4.91 5.87 2.22
N SER A 242 -4.06 6.70 2.82
CA SER A 242 -4.51 7.89 3.56
C SER A 242 -5.30 8.83 2.67
N ILE A 243 -4.88 9.02 1.40
CA ILE A 243 -5.61 9.86 0.45
C ILE A 243 -6.89 9.18 -0.03
N ILE A 244 -6.83 7.93 -0.48
CA ILE A 244 -7.94 7.26 -1.16
C ILE A 244 -9.01 6.80 -0.18
N LEU A 245 -8.60 6.24 0.97
CA LEU A 245 -9.51 5.58 1.91
C LEU A 245 -9.91 6.47 3.07
N ARG A 246 -9.00 7.35 3.55
CA ARG A 246 -9.23 8.26 4.67
C ARG A 246 -9.55 9.69 4.24
N LYS A 247 -9.55 9.98 2.93
CA LYS A 247 -9.76 11.33 2.37
C LYS A 247 -8.85 12.40 3.00
N SER A 248 -7.62 12.01 3.33
CA SER A 248 -6.65 12.86 4.02
C SER A 248 -6.18 14.02 3.16
N THR A 249 -5.84 15.14 3.82
CA THR A 249 -5.28 16.32 3.17
C THR A 249 -3.80 16.13 2.84
N VAL A 250 -3.26 16.95 1.92
CA VAL A 250 -1.83 16.94 1.54
C VAL A 250 -0.91 17.05 2.76
N ILE A 251 -1.30 17.84 3.76
CA ILE A 251 -0.48 18.09 4.96
C ILE A 251 -0.29 16.81 5.79
N GLU A 252 -1.28 15.94 5.83
CA GLU A 252 -1.21 14.68 6.58
C GLU A 252 -0.29 13.64 5.91
N VAL A 253 -0.14 13.71 4.59
CA VAL A 253 0.70 12.79 3.78
C VAL A 253 2.11 13.34 3.55
N LEU A 254 2.35 14.60 3.93
CA LEU A 254 3.64 15.28 3.74
C LEU A 254 4.82 14.54 4.41
N PRO A 255 4.69 13.98 5.62
CA PRO A 255 5.79 13.22 6.25
C PRO A 255 6.23 12.03 5.39
N ASP A 256 5.31 11.26 4.83
CA ASP A 256 5.62 10.10 3.99
C ASP A 256 6.30 10.52 2.69
N CYS A 257 5.86 11.62 2.09
CA CYS A 257 6.52 12.21 0.93
C CYS A 257 7.95 12.65 1.24
N ILE A 258 8.19 13.24 2.43
CA ILE A 258 9.53 13.63 2.88
C ILE A 258 10.41 12.39 3.07
N TYR A 259 9.91 11.31 3.67
CA TYR A 259 10.67 10.06 3.81
C TYR A 259 11.03 9.46 2.45
N LEU A 260 10.11 9.45 1.49
CA LEU A 260 10.36 9.00 0.12
C LEU A 260 11.42 9.84 -0.59
N LEU A 261 11.35 11.17 -0.49
CA LEU A 261 12.34 12.06 -1.09
C LEU A 261 13.71 11.96 -0.40
N THR A 262 13.73 11.77 0.91
CA THR A 262 14.98 11.53 1.67
C THR A 262 15.63 10.24 1.21
N PHE A 263 14.87 9.17 1.07
CA PHE A 263 15.36 7.91 0.51
C PHE A 263 15.90 8.08 -0.91
N ALA A 264 15.19 8.83 -1.77
CA ALA A 264 15.64 9.15 -3.12
C ALA A 264 16.99 9.88 -3.11
N LEU A 265 17.15 10.89 -2.25
CA LEU A 265 18.40 11.64 -2.11
C LEU A 265 19.55 10.75 -1.64
N VAL A 266 19.33 9.92 -0.62
CA VAL A 266 20.34 8.96 -0.13
C VAL A 266 20.80 8.05 -1.25
N CYS A 267 19.86 7.43 -1.98
CA CYS A 267 20.17 6.58 -3.11
C CYS A 267 20.95 7.32 -4.22
N PHE A 268 20.56 8.54 -4.52
CA PHE A 268 21.24 9.35 -5.53
C PHE A 268 22.68 9.68 -5.12
N PHE A 269 22.90 10.08 -3.86
CA PHE A 269 24.25 10.31 -3.34
C PHE A 269 25.11 9.05 -3.34
N VAL A 270 24.55 7.90 -2.93
CA VAL A 270 25.27 6.60 -2.97
C VAL A 270 25.76 6.34 -4.40
N ALA A 271 24.93 6.55 -5.41
CA ALA A 271 25.32 6.34 -6.81
C ALA A 271 26.46 7.27 -7.27
N ILE A 272 26.46 8.54 -6.84
CA ILE A 272 27.51 9.50 -7.18
C ILE A 272 28.83 9.14 -6.47
N PHE A 273 28.79 8.88 -5.17
CA PHE A 273 29.98 8.57 -4.38
C PHE A 273 30.63 7.26 -4.81
N TYR A 274 29.84 6.21 -5.05
CA TYR A 274 30.36 4.92 -5.48
C TYR A 274 31.09 5.02 -6.83
N LYS A 275 30.59 5.81 -7.76
CA LYS A 275 31.29 6.06 -9.03
C LYS A 275 32.60 6.82 -8.84
N LYS A 276 32.64 7.79 -7.91
CA LYS A 276 33.86 8.56 -7.63
C LYS A 276 34.97 7.68 -7.02
N TYR A 277 34.58 6.68 -6.21
CA TYR A 277 35.51 5.75 -5.57
C TYR A 277 36.10 4.71 -6.55
N LYS A 278 35.32 4.31 -7.57
CA LYS A 278 35.71 3.27 -8.54
C LYS A 278 36.55 3.84 -9.72
N ARG A 279 36.74 5.15 -9.76
CA ARG A 279 37.61 5.87 -10.71
C ARG A 279 39.04 5.98 -10.15
#